data_00f2f4f3e0243e4e2e15acb8e1f5b675
#
_entry.id   00f2f4f3e0243e4e2e15acb8e1f5b675
#
_cell.length_a   1.000
_cell.length_b   1.000
_cell.length_c   1.000
_cell.angle_alpha   90.00
_cell.angle_beta   90.00
_cell.angle_gamma   90.00
#
_symmetry.space_group_name_H-M   'P 1'
#
loop_
_entity.id
_entity.type
_entity.pdbx_description
1 polymer ?
#
loop_
_entity_poly.entity_id
_entity_poly.type
_entity_poly.pdbx_seq_one_letter_code
_entity_poly.pdbx_strand_id
1 'polypeptide(L)'
;MSNLNASLLNGIESILIDDWYVVTDLESVYKKGRHRTWLFDVPICIEYEANCLSVIRGDSNIKLPFEEVYGYLWTTLGHPMDEIIRFPECEENDRHVVTGGSIAVHASGLRAVENFFDLSHLPIVHKGYLGIETKSEVFPYEVAVDENNWIIADGCQMFQPMVSPMGDDGIDVEYMFRVPRPYIVMLYKSNPIEMDRRDFIALFVQPVDQEHCVAHPLLAYLKHDLEASTVRLYMQLIFAQDKPILENQQPKRLPLDTGEELSVIGDKMSVTYRRWLREQGVNYGTTQDG
;
A
#
# COMPACT_ATOMS: atom_id res chain seq x y z
N MET A 1 31.13 -10.36 -15.82
CA MET A 1 29.96 -10.90 -15.09
C MET A 1 28.78 -9.92 -15.06
N SER A 2 28.73 -8.91 -15.95
CA SER A 2 27.73 -7.84 -15.94
C SER A 2 26.56 -7.98 -16.92
N ASN A 3 26.54 -8.99 -17.78
CA ASN A 3 25.57 -9.05 -18.90
C ASN A 3 24.37 -9.99 -18.70
N LEU A 4 24.35 -10.84 -17.67
CA LEU A 4 23.19 -11.70 -17.36
C LEU A 4 22.18 -11.02 -16.44
N ASN A 5 22.62 -10.02 -15.66
CA ASN A 5 21.75 -9.26 -14.75
C ASN A 5 20.82 -8.24 -15.46
N ALA A 6 21.15 -7.85 -16.69
CA ALA A 6 20.41 -6.85 -17.42
C ALA A 6 19.12 -7.39 -18.08
N SER A 7 18.94 -8.71 -18.26
CA SER A 7 17.85 -9.20 -19.10
C SER A 7 16.48 -9.25 -18.39
N LEU A 8 16.41 -9.48 -17.08
CA LEU A 8 15.13 -9.53 -16.35
C LEU A 8 14.66 -8.15 -15.85
N LEU A 9 15.58 -7.20 -15.73
CA LEU A 9 15.26 -5.80 -15.37
C LEU A 9 15.07 -4.91 -16.61
N ASN A 10 15.25 -5.47 -17.83
CA ASN A 10 15.00 -4.75 -19.07
C ASN A 10 13.49 -4.46 -19.21
N GLY A 11 13.14 -3.19 -19.22
CA GLY A 11 11.74 -2.73 -19.31
C GLY A 11 11.12 -2.30 -17.99
N ILE A 12 11.89 -2.31 -16.88
CA ILE A 12 11.45 -1.73 -15.61
C ILE A 12 12.24 -0.45 -15.38
N GLU A 13 11.55 0.62 -15.04
CA GLU A 13 12.13 1.94 -14.84
C GLU A 13 13.05 1.98 -13.62
N SER A 14 14.16 2.72 -13.69
CA SER A 14 15.13 2.84 -12.60
C SER A 14 14.50 3.37 -11.32
N ILE A 15 13.54 4.28 -11.43
CA ILE A 15 12.79 4.81 -10.28
C ILE A 15 12.06 3.70 -9.50
N LEU A 16 11.70 2.59 -10.14
CA LEU A 16 11.08 1.43 -9.50
C LEU A 16 12.13 0.44 -9.00
N ILE A 17 13.22 0.22 -9.76
CA ILE A 17 14.27 -0.73 -9.39
C ILE A 17 15.06 -0.24 -8.18
N ASP A 18 15.32 1.08 -8.13
CA ASP A 18 16.13 1.75 -7.12
C ASP A 18 15.29 2.23 -5.92
N ASP A 19 14.20 1.51 -5.60
CA ASP A 19 13.35 1.79 -4.45
C ASP A 19 13.26 0.59 -3.50
N TRP A 20 12.74 0.81 -2.28
CA TRP A 20 12.54 -0.19 -1.25
C TRP A 20 11.12 -0.77 -1.29
N TYR A 21 11.01 -2.10 -1.20
CA TYR A 21 9.75 -2.83 -1.20
C TYR A 21 9.64 -3.78 -0.03
N VAL A 22 8.47 -3.81 0.62
CA VAL A 22 8.12 -4.91 1.51
C VAL A 22 7.97 -6.18 0.67
N VAL A 23 8.56 -7.28 1.13
CA VAL A 23 8.47 -8.58 0.43
C VAL A 23 7.85 -9.68 1.29
N THR A 24 7.71 -9.48 2.59
CA THR A 24 6.99 -10.39 3.51
C THR A 24 6.91 -9.78 4.91
N ASP A 25 6.04 -10.34 5.75
CA ASP A 25 6.05 -10.10 7.20
C ASP A 25 7.13 -10.95 7.90
N LEU A 26 7.79 -10.36 8.89
CA LEU A 26 8.89 -10.99 9.63
C LEU A 26 8.44 -12.20 10.45
N GLU A 27 7.22 -12.16 11.04
CA GLU A 27 6.68 -13.25 11.83
C GLU A 27 6.60 -14.55 11.02
N SER A 28 6.14 -14.44 9.76
CA SER A 28 6.08 -15.58 8.85
C SER A 28 7.45 -16.15 8.49
N VAL A 29 8.45 -15.28 8.27
CA VAL A 29 9.81 -15.70 7.95
C VAL A 29 10.44 -16.42 9.14
N TYR A 30 10.39 -15.85 10.32
CA TYR A 30 10.96 -16.45 11.53
C TYR A 30 10.33 -17.78 11.90
N LYS A 31 9.01 -17.91 11.66
CA LYS A 31 8.27 -19.14 11.94
C LYS A 31 8.56 -20.26 10.93
N LYS A 32 8.70 -19.92 9.65
CA LYS A 32 8.85 -20.89 8.55
C LYS A 32 10.30 -21.19 8.18
N GLY A 33 11.24 -20.30 8.57
CA GLY A 33 12.66 -20.39 8.20
C GLY A 33 12.96 -20.05 6.74
N ARG A 34 11.96 -20.07 5.87
CA ARG A 34 12.12 -19.80 4.44
C ARG A 34 10.86 -19.19 3.83
N HIS A 35 11.05 -18.21 2.95
CA HIS A 35 9.99 -17.63 2.13
C HIS A 35 10.48 -17.44 0.68
N ARG A 36 9.60 -17.66 -0.30
CA ARG A 36 9.86 -17.39 -1.71
C ARG A 36 8.78 -16.48 -2.24
N THR A 37 9.20 -15.44 -2.95
CA THR A 37 8.31 -14.46 -3.58
C THR A 37 8.93 -13.93 -4.87
N TRP A 38 8.29 -12.99 -5.51
CA TRP A 38 8.80 -12.28 -6.69
C TRP A 38 8.69 -10.77 -6.46
N LEU A 39 9.59 -10.04 -7.05
CA LEU A 39 9.56 -8.58 -7.10
C LEU A 39 9.87 -8.18 -8.54
N PHE A 40 8.90 -7.59 -9.25
CA PHE A 40 9.01 -7.25 -10.67
C PHE A 40 9.47 -8.45 -11.53
N ASP A 41 8.76 -9.56 -11.48
CA ASP A 41 9.11 -10.81 -12.15
C ASP A 41 10.45 -11.46 -11.71
N VAL A 42 11.19 -10.83 -10.81
CA VAL A 42 12.47 -11.36 -10.30
C VAL A 42 12.19 -12.25 -9.09
N PRO A 43 12.61 -13.52 -9.10
CA PRO A 43 12.42 -14.41 -7.95
C PRO A 43 13.30 -13.99 -6.77
N ILE A 44 12.71 -13.92 -5.59
CA ILE A 44 13.36 -13.57 -4.32
C ILE A 44 13.27 -14.77 -3.37
N CYS A 45 14.42 -15.21 -2.86
CA CYS A 45 14.52 -16.19 -1.80
C CYS A 45 14.93 -15.51 -0.50
N ILE A 46 14.16 -15.76 0.55
CA ILE A 46 14.42 -15.27 1.90
C ILE A 46 14.66 -16.49 2.77
N GLU A 47 15.77 -16.52 3.49
CA GLU A 47 16.18 -17.65 4.34
C GLU A 47 16.53 -17.13 5.73
N TYR A 48 16.04 -17.83 6.75
CA TYR A 48 16.34 -17.56 8.15
C TYR A 48 16.85 -18.84 8.79
N GLU A 49 18.17 -18.93 8.94
CA GLU A 49 18.85 -20.09 9.52
C GLU A 49 19.89 -19.64 10.54
N ALA A 50 20.01 -20.34 11.65
CA ALA A 50 20.98 -20.06 12.71
C ALA A 50 20.95 -18.59 13.20
N ASN A 51 19.75 -17.99 13.31
CA ASN A 51 19.53 -16.57 13.65
C ASN A 51 20.14 -15.58 12.65
N CYS A 52 20.35 -16.01 11.42
CA CYS A 52 20.83 -15.15 10.34
C CYS A 52 19.78 -15.07 9.24
N LEU A 53 19.36 -13.85 8.91
CA LEU A 53 18.47 -13.55 7.80
C LEU A 53 19.30 -13.27 6.55
N SER A 54 18.83 -13.76 5.42
CA SER A 54 19.41 -13.44 4.12
C SER A 54 18.34 -13.29 3.07
N VAL A 55 18.55 -12.35 2.16
CA VAL A 55 17.69 -12.12 0.98
C VAL A 55 18.54 -12.32 -0.26
N ILE A 56 18.08 -13.20 -1.14
CA ILE A 56 18.85 -13.65 -2.30
C ILE A 56 17.98 -13.54 -3.54
N ARG A 57 18.53 -12.99 -4.59
CA ARG A 57 17.94 -13.03 -5.92
C ARG A 57 18.04 -14.44 -6.49
N GLY A 58 16.89 -15.09 -6.69
CA GLY A 58 16.82 -16.53 -6.97
C GLY A 58 17.34 -16.95 -8.35
N ASP A 59 17.38 -16.02 -9.32
CA ASP A 59 17.90 -16.27 -10.67
C ASP A 59 19.44 -16.21 -10.79
N SER A 60 20.10 -15.56 -9.86
CA SER A 60 21.53 -15.25 -9.93
C SER A 60 22.31 -15.56 -8.65
N ASN A 61 21.64 -15.96 -7.57
CA ASN A 61 22.21 -16.14 -6.23
C ASN A 61 22.92 -14.89 -5.67
N ILE A 62 22.59 -13.71 -6.17
CA ILE A 62 23.12 -12.44 -5.66
C ILE A 62 22.40 -12.10 -4.37
N LYS A 63 23.14 -11.77 -3.32
CA LYS A 63 22.59 -11.22 -2.08
C LYS A 63 22.06 -9.82 -2.34
N LEU A 64 20.82 -9.59 -1.90
CA LEU A 64 20.18 -8.29 -1.96
C LEU A 64 20.31 -7.57 -0.61
N PRO A 65 20.41 -6.23 -0.59
CA PRO A 65 20.30 -5.46 0.63
C PRO A 65 18.88 -5.63 1.20
N PHE A 66 18.79 -5.63 2.54
CA PHE A 66 17.50 -5.73 3.21
C PHE A 66 17.51 -4.97 4.53
N GLU A 67 16.33 -4.59 4.98
CA GLU A 67 16.06 -3.92 6.25
C GLU A 67 14.84 -4.57 6.93
N GLU A 68 14.85 -4.58 8.26
CA GLU A 68 13.74 -5.06 9.09
C GLU A 68 13.07 -3.86 9.76
N VAL A 69 11.96 -3.41 9.18
CA VAL A 69 11.26 -2.19 9.63
C VAL A 69 9.76 -2.43 9.69
N TYR A 70 9.11 -1.94 10.74
CA TYR A 70 7.65 -2.02 10.95
C TYR A 70 7.07 -3.44 10.96
N GLY A 71 7.87 -4.44 11.36
CA GLY A 71 7.45 -5.85 11.34
C GLY A 71 7.45 -6.49 9.96
N TYR A 72 7.99 -5.80 8.96
CA TYR A 72 8.17 -6.27 7.60
C TYR A 72 9.63 -6.36 7.21
N LEU A 73 9.91 -7.26 6.26
CA LEU A 73 11.18 -7.35 5.57
C LEU A 73 11.11 -6.53 4.29
N TRP A 74 12.05 -5.61 4.15
CA TRP A 74 12.21 -4.75 2.99
C TRP A 74 13.44 -5.15 2.19
N THR A 75 13.36 -5.06 0.87
CA THR A 75 14.52 -5.25 -0.03
C THR A 75 14.38 -4.34 -1.25
N THR A 76 15.45 -4.29 -2.04
CA THR A 76 15.52 -3.56 -3.32
C THR A 76 16.24 -4.41 -4.35
N LEU A 77 15.94 -4.19 -5.63
CA LEU A 77 16.65 -4.84 -6.74
C LEU A 77 17.82 -4.01 -7.26
N GLY A 78 17.89 -2.74 -6.88
CA GLY A 78 18.88 -1.77 -7.34
C GLY A 78 19.65 -1.09 -6.21
N HIS A 79 19.88 0.19 -6.38
CA HIS A 79 20.63 1.05 -5.48
C HIS A 79 19.77 2.23 -5.02
N PRO A 80 18.93 2.06 -3.98
CA PRO A 80 18.02 3.12 -3.56
C PRO A 80 18.82 4.36 -3.15
N MET A 81 18.38 5.51 -3.65
CA MET A 81 18.97 6.79 -3.33
C MET A 81 18.56 7.30 -1.96
N ASP A 82 17.36 6.88 -1.52
CA ASP A 82 16.77 7.26 -0.25
C ASP A 82 16.66 6.06 0.70
N GLU A 83 16.62 6.35 1.99
CA GLU A 83 16.28 5.36 3.02
C GLU A 83 14.80 4.99 2.97
N ILE A 84 14.43 3.90 3.67
CA ILE A 84 13.03 3.56 3.92
C ILE A 84 12.37 4.70 4.68
N ILE A 85 11.19 5.11 4.21
CA ILE A 85 10.45 6.22 4.82
C ILE A 85 10.16 5.91 6.29
N ARG A 86 10.51 6.83 7.17
CA ARG A 86 10.22 6.74 8.59
C ARG A 86 8.91 7.43 8.92
N PHE A 87 8.08 6.75 9.69
CA PHE A 87 6.78 7.24 10.15
C PHE A 87 6.88 7.54 11.64
N PRO A 88 6.86 8.82 12.04
CA PRO A 88 6.94 9.20 13.47
C PRO A 88 5.87 8.51 14.31
N GLU A 89 4.68 8.29 13.76
CA GLU A 89 3.57 7.63 14.43
C GLU A 89 3.90 6.20 14.87
N CYS A 90 4.78 5.51 14.14
CA CYS A 90 5.22 4.16 14.50
C CYS A 90 6.26 4.14 15.63
N GLU A 91 6.84 5.29 15.98
CA GLU A 91 7.84 5.45 17.05
C GLU A 91 7.23 6.00 18.34
N GLU A 92 5.97 6.46 18.32
CA GLU A 92 5.27 6.98 19.48
C GLU A 92 4.96 5.85 20.49
N ASN A 93 5.36 6.03 21.75
CA ASN A 93 5.24 5.00 22.80
C ASN A 93 3.80 4.65 23.19
N ASP A 94 2.85 5.52 22.89
CA ASP A 94 1.42 5.38 23.20
C ASP A 94 0.61 4.84 22.01
N ARG A 95 1.29 4.36 20.96
CA ARG A 95 0.66 3.65 19.85
C ARG A 95 0.99 2.16 19.84
N HIS A 96 0.04 1.40 19.32
CA HIS A 96 0.28 0.03 18.86
C HIS A 96 0.55 0.04 17.35
N VAL A 97 1.66 -0.56 16.96
CA VAL A 97 1.98 -0.81 15.55
C VAL A 97 1.63 -2.25 15.21
N VAL A 98 0.71 -2.44 14.28
CA VAL A 98 0.19 -3.76 13.90
C VAL A 98 0.29 -3.97 12.40
N THR A 99 0.86 -5.09 12.00
CA THR A 99 0.90 -5.53 10.60
C THR A 99 -0.36 -6.29 10.23
N GLY A 100 -0.93 -6.03 9.05
CA GLY A 100 -2.07 -6.77 8.50
C GLY A 100 -1.70 -8.12 7.88
N GLY A 101 -0.39 -8.45 7.84
CA GLY A 101 0.13 -9.61 7.12
C GLY A 101 0.35 -9.31 5.63
N SER A 102 0.43 -10.37 4.82
CA SER A 102 0.71 -10.28 3.39
C SER A 102 -0.47 -10.88 2.61
N ILE A 103 -1.12 -10.10 1.76
CA ILE A 103 -2.35 -10.48 1.06
C ILE A 103 -2.12 -10.40 -0.45
N ALA A 104 -2.11 -11.56 -1.12
CA ALA A 104 -1.94 -11.63 -2.57
C ALA A 104 -3.19 -11.16 -3.32
N VAL A 105 -3.00 -10.41 -4.42
CA VAL A 105 -4.05 -9.83 -5.26
C VAL A 105 -3.71 -10.03 -6.74
N HIS A 106 -4.68 -10.45 -7.53
CA HIS A 106 -4.58 -10.57 -8.99
C HIS A 106 -5.03 -9.26 -9.65
N ALA A 107 -4.25 -8.24 -9.47
CA ALA A 107 -4.30 -6.94 -10.14
C ALA A 107 -2.93 -6.28 -10.04
N SER A 108 -2.65 -5.30 -10.89
CA SER A 108 -1.45 -4.47 -10.77
C SER A 108 -1.36 -3.84 -9.39
N GLY A 109 -0.15 -3.75 -8.85
CA GLY A 109 0.06 -3.08 -7.57
C GLY A 109 -0.36 -1.61 -7.57
N LEU A 110 -0.29 -0.94 -8.72
CA LEU A 110 -0.75 0.45 -8.87
C LEU A 110 -2.28 0.56 -8.72
N ARG A 111 -3.05 -0.48 -9.14
CA ARG A 111 -4.49 -0.57 -8.88
C ARG A 111 -4.79 -0.70 -7.38
N ALA A 112 -3.99 -1.48 -6.66
CA ALA A 112 -4.15 -1.63 -5.21
C ALA A 112 -3.86 -0.34 -4.46
N VAL A 113 -2.87 0.44 -4.90
CA VAL A 113 -2.61 1.78 -4.36
C VAL A 113 -3.77 2.73 -4.66
N GLU A 114 -4.28 2.75 -5.90
CA GLU A 114 -5.42 3.59 -6.30
C GLU A 114 -6.68 3.25 -5.50
N ASN A 115 -6.99 1.98 -5.31
CA ASN A 115 -8.14 1.54 -4.51
C ASN A 115 -8.05 2.05 -3.06
N PHE A 116 -6.87 2.05 -2.46
CA PHE A 116 -6.71 2.43 -1.05
C PHE A 116 -7.13 3.88 -0.76
N PHE A 117 -6.97 4.79 -1.69
CA PHE A 117 -7.36 6.20 -1.51
C PHE A 117 -8.66 6.58 -2.24
N ASP A 118 -9.31 5.66 -2.93
CA ASP A 118 -10.62 5.93 -3.50
C ASP A 118 -11.68 6.01 -2.41
N LEU A 119 -12.37 7.15 -2.32
CA LEU A 119 -13.45 7.37 -1.35
C LEU A 119 -14.79 6.82 -1.85
N SER A 120 -14.97 6.75 -3.16
CA SER A 120 -16.26 6.48 -3.79
C SER A 120 -16.74 5.05 -3.55
N HIS A 121 -15.81 4.10 -3.37
CA HIS A 121 -16.16 2.70 -3.12
C HIS A 121 -16.56 2.42 -1.66
N LEU A 122 -16.12 3.25 -0.69
CA LEU A 122 -16.33 2.98 0.74
C LEU A 122 -17.79 2.69 1.13
N PRO A 123 -18.77 3.49 0.70
CA PRO A 123 -20.19 3.25 1.06
C PRO A 123 -20.79 2.00 0.40
N ILE A 124 -20.18 1.47 -0.64
CA ILE A 124 -20.65 0.35 -1.46
C ILE A 124 -19.94 -0.93 -1.07
N VAL A 125 -18.62 -0.95 -1.18
CA VAL A 125 -17.77 -2.13 -0.94
C VAL A 125 -17.65 -2.42 0.55
N HIS A 126 -17.46 -1.37 1.36
CA HIS A 126 -17.33 -1.46 2.82
C HIS A 126 -18.61 -1.05 3.55
N LYS A 127 -19.77 -1.30 2.94
CA LYS A 127 -21.07 -0.99 3.53
C LYS A 127 -21.20 -1.55 4.94
N GLY A 128 -21.55 -0.67 5.90
CA GLY A 128 -21.71 -1.02 7.30
C GLY A 128 -20.41 -0.98 8.11
N TYR A 129 -19.26 -0.82 7.46
CA TYR A 129 -17.94 -0.65 8.10
C TYR A 129 -17.39 0.76 7.89
N LEU A 130 -17.03 1.09 6.65
CA LEU A 130 -16.38 2.38 6.32
C LEU A 130 -17.33 3.35 5.62
N GLY A 131 -18.57 2.97 5.36
CA GLY A 131 -19.58 3.82 4.73
C GLY A 131 -20.97 3.22 4.75
N ILE A 132 -21.97 4.04 4.33
CA ILE A 132 -23.36 3.62 4.11
C ILE A 132 -23.91 4.24 2.82
N GLU A 133 -24.74 3.50 2.08
CA GLU A 133 -25.27 3.95 0.79
C GLU A 133 -26.07 5.26 0.87
N THR A 134 -26.74 5.52 1.99
CA THR A 134 -27.53 6.76 2.19
C THR A 134 -26.66 8.01 2.41
N LYS A 135 -25.35 7.83 2.59
CA LYS A 135 -24.37 8.91 2.72
C LYS A 135 -23.16 8.58 1.83
N SER A 136 -23.41 8.40 0.54
CA SER A 136 -22.39 8.01 -0.46
C SER A 136 -21.79 9.19 -1.22
N GLU A 137 -22.20 10.41 -0.91
CA GLU A 137 -21.67 11.59 -1.56
C GLU A 137 -20.22 11.84 -1.10
N VAL A 138 -19.31 11.96 -2.07
CA VAL A 138 -17.95 12.40 -1.83
C VAL A 138 -17.90 13.92 -1.90
N PHE A 139 -17.59 14.56 -0.78
CA PHE A 139 -17.46 16.01 -0.71
C PHE A 139 -16.17 16.46 -1.45
N PRO A 140 -16.15 17.70 -1.98
CA PRO A 140 -14.95 18.26 -2.58
C PRO A 140 -13.78 18.27 -1.57
N TYR A 141 -12.62 17.83 -2.00
CA TYR A 141 -11.38 17.79 -1.22
C TYR A 141 -10.22 18.34 -2.05
N GLU A 142 -9.12 18.70 -1.38
CA GLU A 142 -7.96 19.26 -2.05
C GLU A 142 -6.92 18.18 -2.35
N VAL A 143 -6.30 18.28 -3.55
CA VAL A 143 -5.17 17.41 -3.94
C VAL A 143 -4.06 18.28 -4.49
N ALA A 144 -2.85 18.07 -3.96
CA ALA A 144 -1.63 18.76 -4.39
C ALA A 144 -0.46 17.78 -4.46
N VAL A 145 0.57 18.18 -5.19
CA VAL A 145 1.90 17.55 -5.12
C VAL A 145 2.80 18.53 -4.37
N ASP A 146 3.43 18.08 -3.30
CA ASP A 146 4.27 18.91 -2.45
C ASP A 146 5.70 19.09 -2.99
N GLU A 147 6.54 19.80 -2.25
CA GLU A 147 7.95 20.05 -2.59
C GLU A 147 8.82 18.79 -2.60
N ASN A 148 8.39 17.73 -1.90
CA ASN A 148 9.05 16.42 -1.89
C ASN A 148 8.54 15.52 -3.01
N ASN A 149 7.71 16.05 -3.90
CA ASN A 149 7.02 15.30 -4.96
C ASN A 149 6.05 14.23 -4.44
N TRP A 150 5.47 14.41 -3.25
CA TRP A 150 4.44 13.54 -2.70
C TRP A 150 3.05 14.04 -3.08
N ILE A 151 2.16 13.13 -3.44
CA ILE A 151 0.74 13.49 -3.60
C ILE A 151 0.12 13.56 -2.21
N ILE A 152 -0.62 14.65 -1.96
CA ILE A 152 -1.37 14.85 -0.73
C ILE A 152 -2.82 15.15 -1.09
N ALA A 153 -3.75 14.37 -0.53
CA ALA A 153 -5.18 14.68 -0.55
C ALA A 153 -5.63 14.99 0.86
N ASP A 154 -6.20 16.16 1.08
CA ASP A 154 -6.60 16.67 2.39
C ASP A 154 -8.06 17.14 2.39
N GLY A 155 -8.68 17.18 3.57
CA GLY A 155 -10.08 17.54 3.74
C GLY A 155 -11.07 16.50 3.23
N CYS A 156 -10.65 15.25 3.08
CA CYS A 156 -11.51 14.15 2.67
C CYS A 156 -12.45 13.78 3.82
N GLN A 157 -13.76 13.88 3.61
CA GLN A 157 -14.76 13.62 4.65
C GLN A 157 -15.68 12.48 4.24
N MET A 158 -15.89 11.54 5.16
CA MET A 158 -16.78 10.40 4.96
C MET A 158 -17.52 10.08 6.26
N PHE A 159 -18.78 9.68 6.14
CA PHE A 159 -19.50 9.08 7.26
C PHE A 159 -19.10 7.62 7.44
N GLN A 160 -18.59 7.28 8.61
CA GLN A 160 -18.18 5.94 8.96
C GLN A 160 -19.09 5.36 10.03
N PRO A 161 -19.90 4.32 9.73
CA PRO A 161 -20.84 3.73 10.69
C PRO A 161 -20.13 2.96 11.80
N MET A 162 -18.95 2.38 11.51
CA MET A 162 -18.13 1.65 12.48
C MET A 162 -16.76 2.29 12.56
N VAL A 163 -16.51 3.04 13.62
CA VAL A 163 -15.25 3.81 13.78
C VAL A 163 -14.10 2.90 14.24
N SER A 164 -14.43 1.86 14.98
CA SER A 164 -13.50 0.84 15.47
C SER A 164 -14.21 -0.53 15.46
N PRO A 165 -13.46 -1.64 15.60
CA PRO A 165 -14.07 -2.98 15.72
C PRO A 165 -15.07 -3.14 16.86
N MET A 166 -15.16 -2.17 17.77
CA MET A 166 -15.99 -2.21 19.00
C MET A 166 -17.04 -1.08 19.08
N GLY A 167 -17.11 -0.19 18.07
CA GLY A 167 -17.97 1.01 18.13
C GLY A 167 -19.13 0.93 17.14
N ASP A 168 -20.37 1.14 17.62
CA ASP A 168 -21.60 1.11 16.82
C ASP A 168 -22.14 2.53 16.48
N ASP A 169 -21.61 3.59 17.10
CA ASP A 169 -22.04 4.97 16.82
C ASP A 169 -21.26 5.55 15.65
N GLY A 170 -21.91 5.67 14.50
CA GLY A 170 -21.29 6.24 13.29
C GLY A 170 -20.97 7.71 13.48
N ILE A 171 -19.82 8.15 12.97
CA ILE A 171 -19.36 9.53 12.98
C ILE A 171 -18.87 9.98 11.59
N ASP A 172 -18.81 11.28 11.37
CA ASP A 172 -18.07 11.85 10.26
C ASP A 172 -16.58 11.81 10.59
N VAL A 173 -15.78 11.20 9.73
CA VAL A 173 -14.34 11.09 9.85
C VAL A 173 -13.67 11.93 8.77
N GLU A 174 -12.51 12.49 9.11
CA GLU A 174 -11.65 13.19 8.18
C GLU A 174 -10.45 12.28 7.83
N TYR A 175 -10.17 12.19 6.54
CA TYR A 175 -9.04 11.50 5.99
C TYR A 175 -8.07 12.48 5.33
N MET A 176 -6.78 12.21 5.48
CA MET A 176 -5.73 12.79 4.67
C MET A 176 -4.89 11.66 4.10
N PHE A 177 -4.76 11.60 2.77
CA PHE A 177 -3.92 10.62 2.11
C PHE A 177 -2.61 11.24 1.66
N ARG A 178 -1.56 10.42 1.64
CA ARG A 178 -0.26 10.76 1.05
C ARG A 178 0.26 9.58 0.23
N VAL A 179 0.78 9.89 -0.96
CA VAL A 179 1.49 8.92 -1.80
C VAL A 179 2.91 9.43 -2.02
N PRO A 180 3.88 8.92 -1.25
CA PRO A 180 5.28 9.34 -1.35
C PRO A 180 6.03 8.65 -2.47
N ARG A 181 5.60 7.44 -2.87
CA ARG A 181 6.24 6.57 -3.87
C ARG A 181 5.17 5.77 -4.60
N PRO A 182 5.44 5.27 -5.83
CA PRO A 182 4.44 4.57 -6.64
C PRO A 182 3.68 3.45 -5.92
N TYR A 183 4.35 2.69 -5.06
CA TYR A 183 3.79 1.53 -4.38
C TYR A 183 3.59 1.70 -2.87
N ILE A 184 3.60 2.96 -2.39
CA ILE A 184 3.36 3.28 -0.97
C ILE A 184 2.26 4.33 -0.88
N VAL A 185 1.24 4.05 -0.09
CA VAL A 185 0.18 5.00 0.25
C VAL A 185 -0.08 5.02 1.74
N MET A 186 -0.33 6.20 2.27
CA MET A 186 -0.59 6.48 3.67
C MET A 186 -1.94 7.16 3.84
N LEU A 187 -2.62 6.80 4.91
CA LEU A 187 -3.86 7.41 5.37
C LEU A 187 -3.69 7.88 6.82
N TYR A 188 -4.01 9.13 7.06
CA TYR A 188 -4.19 9.72 8.37
C TYR A 188 -5.70 9.90 8.61
N LYS A 189 -6.22 9.22 9.61
CA LYS A 189 -7.65 9.22 9.94
C LYS A 189 -7.88 9.92 11.27
N SER A 190 -8.87 10.82 11.33
CA SER A 190 -9.25 11.46 12.59
C SER A 190 -9.60 10.41 13.65
N ASN A 191 -9.09 10.59 14.86
CA ASN A 191 -9.39 9.72 15.99
C ASN A 191 -10.59 10.30 16.77
N PRO A 192 -11.63 9.49 17.06
CA PRO A 192 -12.84 9.97 17.73
C PRO A 192 -12.67 10.30 19.22
N ILE A 193 -11.59 9.79 19.84
CA ILE A 193 -11.32 9.96 21.27
C ILE A 193 -10.34 11.10 21.49
N GLU A 194 -9.28 11.16 20.69
CA GLU A 194 -8.25 12.19 20.75
C GLU A 194 -8.30 13.05 19.47
N MET A 195 -9.15 14.05 19.44
CA MET A 195 -9.47 14.86 18.24
C MET A 195 -8.26 15.59 17.64
N ASP A 196 -7.22 15.85 18.44
CA ASP A 196 -5.98 16.52 17.99
C ASP A 196 -4.96 15.54 17.36
N ARG A 197 -5.26 14.25 17.36
CA ARG A 197 -4.38 13.18 16.84
C ARG A 197 -5.10 12.35 15.80
N ARG A 198 -4.33 11.74 14.92
CA ARG A 198 -4.84 10.87 13.86
C ARG A 198 -4.28 9.45 14.00
N ASP A 199 -5.08 8.46 13.71
CA ASP A 199 -4.58 7.11 13.46
C ASP A 199 -3.84 7.10 12.13
N PHE A 200 -2.75 6.34 12.07
CA PHE A 200 -1.93 6.21 10.88
C PHE A 200 -2.09 4.81 10.28
N ILE A 201 -2.38 4.76 9.00
CA ILE A 201 -2.49 3.52 8.23
C ILE A 201 -1.59 3.66 7.00
N ALA A 202 -0.80 2.64 6.70
CA ALA A 202 -0.06 2.56 5.46
C ALA A 202 -0.37 1.27 4.72
N LEU A 203 -0.33 1.34 3.40
CA LEU A 203 -0.33 0.18 2.53
C LEU A 203 0.98 0.18 1.74
N PHE A 204 1.78 -0.86 1.94
CA PHE A 204 2.94 -1.16 1.13
C PHE A 204 2.53 -2.21 0.10
N VAL A 205 2.82 -1.95 -1.15
CA VAL A 205 2.44 -2.86 -2.23
C VAL A 205 3.69 -3.42 -2.87
N GLN A 206 3.81 -4.74 -2.89
CA GLN A 206 4.85 -5.47 -3.57
C GLN A 206 4.36 -5.84 -4.97
N PRO A 207 4.90 -5.28 -6.05
CA PRO A 207 4.61 -5.75 -7.41
C PRO A 207 5.30 -7.11 -7.64
N VAL A 208 4.50 -8.15 -7.77
CA VAL A 208 4.98 -9.51 -8.09
C VAL A 208 5.33 -9.57 -9.57
N ASP A 209 4.38 -9.18 -10.40
CA ASP A 209 4.49 -8.93 -11.83
C ASP A 209 3.55 -7.78 -12.22
N GLN A 210 3.31 -7.57 -13.51
CA GLN A 210 2.48 -6.45 -13.99
C GLN A 210 1.00 -6.56 -13.61
N GLU A 211 0.51 -7.77 -13.29
CA GLU A 211 -0.91 -8.04 -13.00
C GLU A 211 -1.14 -8.73 -11.65
N HIS A 212 -0.07 -8.97 -10.89
CA HIS A 212 -0.14 -9.54 -9.54
C HIS A 212 0.65 -8.70 -8.55
N CYS A 213 0.10 -8.52 -7.37
CA CYS A 213 0.79 -7.86 -6.28
C CYS A 213 0.52 -8.55 -4.94
N VAL A 214 1.29 -8.15 -3.92
CA VAL A 214 1.01 -8.47 -2.52
C VAL A 214 0.84 -7.17 -1.75
N ALA A 215 -0.27 -7.04 -1.07
CA ALA A 215 -0.58 -5.92 -0.19
C ALA A 215 -0.11 -6.21 1.24
N HIS A 216 0.56 -5.25 1.87
CA HIS A 216 1.11 -5.34 3.22
C HIS A 216 0.61 -4.15 4.05
N PRO A 217 -0.57 -4.25 4.70
CA PRO A 217 -1.13 -3.18 5.51
C PRO A 217 -0.40 -3.00 6.84
N LEU A 218 -0.20 -1.75 7.25
CA LEU A 218 0.34 -1.35 8.55
C LEU A 218 -0.62 -0.37 9.21
N LEU A 219 -0.84 -0.51 10.50
CA LEU A 219 -1.62 0.44 11.30
C LEU A 219 -0.86 0.83 12.57
N ALA A 220 -0.70 2.12 12.81
CA ALA A 220 -0.27 2.68 14.08
C ALA A 220 -1.42 3.48 14.71
N TYR A 221 -2.11 2.85 15.67
CA TYR A 221 -3.28 3.43 16.34
C TYR A 221 -2.98 3.72 17.81
N LEU A 222 -3.69 4.70 18.35
CA LEU A 222 -3.57 5.06 19.75
C LEU A 222 -4.00 3.90 20.66
N LYS A 223 -3.23 3.67 21.73
CA LYS A 223 -3.49 2.58 22.67
C LYS A 223 -4.82 2.80 23.38
N HIS A 224 -5.76 1.95 23.05
CA HIS A 224 -7.02 1.76 23.74
C HIS A 224 -7.13 0.26 24.08
N ASP A 225 -8.19 -0.18 24.72
CA ASP A 225 -8.41 -1.57 25.16
C ASP A 225 -8.63 -2.58 24.00
N LEU A 226 -8.00 -2.32 22.83
CA LEU A 226 -8.09 -3.20 21.66
C LEU A 226 -6.85 -4.07 21.51
N GLU A 227 -7.06 -5.37 21.52
CA GLU A 227 -6.02 -6.35 21.24
C GLU A 227 -5.52 -6.23 19.79
N ALA A 228 -4.19 -6.31 19.60
CA ALA A 228 -3.56 -6.23 18.28
C ALA A 228 -4.09 -7.28 17.28
N SER A 229 -4.46 -8.47 17.77
CA SER A 229 -5.08 -9.52 16.97
C SER A 229 -6.44 -9.13 16.41
N THR A 230 -7.26 -8.43 17.18
CA THR A 230 -8.57 -7.91 16.74
C THR A 230 -8.40 -6.86 15.66
N VAL A 231 -7.45 -5.95 15.83
CA VAL A 231 -7.14 -4.91 14.85
C VAL A 231 -6.60 -5.53 13.55
N ARG A 232 -5.71 -6.53 13.64
CA ARG A 232 -5.20 -7.27 12.48
C ARG A 232 -6.35 -7.94 11.71
N LEU A 233 -7.25 -8.63 12.40
CA LEU A 233 -8.41 -9.28 11.77
C LEU A 233 -9.33 -8.26 11.10
N TYR A 234 -9.53 -7.10 11.71
CA TYR A 234 -10.33 -6.03 11.12
C TYR A 234 -9.69 -5.50 9.82
N MET A 235 -8.38 -5.21 9.80
CA MET A 235 -7.68 -4.81 8.58
C MET A 235 -7.80 -5.86 7.48
N GLN A 236 -7.64 -7.14 7.83
CA GLN A 236 -7.78 -8.24 6.88
C GLN A 236 -9.21 -8.36 6.35
N LEU A 237 -10.22 -8.14 7.19
CA LEU A 237 -11.63 -8.15 6.80
C LEU A 237 -11.93 -7.03 5.79
N ILE A 238 -11.48 -5.81 6.07
CA ILE A 238 -11.65 -4.66 5.15
C ILE A 238 -10.98 -4.97 3.82
N PHE A 239 -9.72 -5.37 3.82
CA PHE A 239 -9.00 -5.69 2.58
C PHE A 239 -9.59 -6.90 1.82
N ALA A 240 -10.19 -7.86 2.54
CA ALA A 240 -10.89 -8.99 1.92
C ALA A 240 -12.17 -8.57 1.15
N GLN A 241 -12.74 -7.41 1.48
CA GLN A 241 -13.86 -6.82 0.73
C GLN A 241 -13.35 -6.14 -0.56
N ASP A 242 -12.17 -5.52 -0.53
CA ASP A 242 -11.53 -4.90 -1.71
C ASP A 242 -11.04 -5.93 -2.72
N LYS A 243 -10.46 -7.01 -2.23
CA LYS A 243 -9.80 -8.02 -3.06
C LYS A 243 -10.66 -8.51 -4.24
N PRO A 244 -11.92 -8.94 -4.10
CA PRO A 244 -12.74 -9.37 -5.24
C PRO A 244 -13.04 -8.23 -6.22
N ILE A 245 -13.11 -6.98 -5.75
CA ILE A 245 -13.33 -5.82 -6.63
C ILE A 245 -12.08 -5.59 -7.47
N LEU A 246 -10.91 -5.51 -6.84
CA LEU A 246 -9.62 -5.38 -7.53
C LEU A 246 -9.41 -6.50 -8.55
N GLU A 247 -9.66 -7.75 -8.15
CA GLU A 247 -9.46 -8.92 -9.00
C GLU A 247 -10.47 -9.04 -10.15
N ASN A 248 -11.57 -8.29 -10.12
CA ASN A 248 -12.55 -8.23 -11.22
C ASN A 248 -12.40 -6.98 -12.10
N GLN A 249 -11.58 -6.02 -11.73
CA GLN A 249 -11.28 -4.85 -12.57
C GLN A 249 -10.66 -5.25 -13.92
N GLN A 250 -11.06 -4.55 -14.98
CA GLN A 250 -10.49 -4.68 -16.31
C GLN A 250 -10.21 -3.28 -16.89
N PRO A 251 -9.01 -3.05 -17.41
CA PRO A 251 -7.85 -3.95 -17.42
C PRO A 251 -7.26 -4.17 -16.02
N LYS A 252 -6.50 -5.26 -15.84
CA LYS A 252 -5.77 -5.57 -14.59
C LYS A 252 -4.70 -4.53 -14.27
N ARG A 253 -4.06 -4.03 -15.32
CA ARG A 253 -3.06 -2.96 -15.26
C ARG A 253 -3.75 -1.61 -15.13
N LEU A 254 -3.07 -0.65 -14.52
CA LEU A 254 -3.62 0.69 -14.30
C LEU A 254 -3.59 1.50 -15.61
N PRO A 255 -4.73 1.97 -16.14
CA PRO A 255 -4.75 2.90 -17.26
C PRO A 255 -4.22 4.27 -16.83
N LEU A 256 -3.25 4.81 -17.56
CA LEU A 256 -2.76 6.17 -17.33
C LEU A 256 -3.46 7.21 -18.20
N ASP A 257 -4.06 6.79 -19.30
CA ASP A 257 -4.75 7.70 -20.22
C ASP A 257 -6.17 7.99 -19.72
N THR A 258 -6.53 9.27 -19.73
CA THR A 258 -7.82 9.77 -19.23
C THR A 258 -9.05 9.34 -20.06
N GLY A 259 -8.83 8.70 -21.20
CA GLY A 259 -9.91 8.21 -22.08
C GLY A 259 -10.29 6.75 -21.87
N GLU A 260 -9.50 5.97 -21.13
CA GLU A 260 -9.75 4.54 -20.95
C GLU A 260 -10.80 4.27 -19.85
N GLU A 261 -10.91 5.13 -18.86
CA GLU A 261 -11.89 5.04 -17.78
C GLU A 261 -12.57 6.39 -17.54
N LEU A 262 -13.85 6.36 -17.19
CA LEU A 262 -14.60 7.57 -16.85
C LEU A 262 -14.28 7.97 -15.42
N SER A 263 -13.85 9.22 -15.23
CA SER A 263 -13.60 9.80 -13.91
C SER A 263 -14.77 10.67 -13.47
N VAL A 264 -15.11 10.60 -12.18
CA VAL A 264 -16.10 11.46 -11.53
C VAL A 264 -15.39 12.46 -10.58
N ILE A 265 -16.16 13.39 -10.00
CA ILE A 265 -15.59 14.43 -9.12
C ILE A 265 -14.81 13.82 -7.94
N GLY A 266 -15.26 12.66 -7.43
CA GLY A 266 -14.59 11.93 -6.36
C GLY A 266 -13.20 11.40 -6.71
N ASP A 267 -12.87 11.26 -8.00
CA ASP A 267 -11.62 10.62 -8.48
C ASP A 267 -10.45 11.61 -8.62
N LYS A 268 -10.53 12.79 -8.00
CA LYS A 268 -9.49 13.83 -8.12
C LYS A 268 -8.10 13.29 -7.75
N MET A 269 -8.00 12.47 -6.71
CA MET A 269 -6.74 11.84 -6.31
C MET A 269 -6.27 10.78 -7.30
N SER A 270 -7.16 9.92 -7.82
CA SER A 270 -6.85 8.91 -8.85
C SER A 270 -6.30 9.57 -10.12
N VAL A 271 -6.97 10.62 -10.61
CA VAL A 271 -6.50 11.39 -11.78
C VAL A 271 -5.13 12.01 -11.53
N THR A 272 -4.90 12.54 -10.33
CA THR A 272 -3.60 13.13 -9.96
C THR A 272 -2.52 12.05 -9.87
N TYR A 273 -2.82 10.90 -9.27
CA TYR A 273 -1.89 9.77 -9.16
C TYR A 273 -1.48 9.22 -10.54
N ARG A 274 -2.43 8.99 -11.44
CA ARG A 274 -2.15 8.52 -12.81
C ARG A 274 -1.29 9.53 -13.59
N ARG A 275 -1.59 10.83 -13.48
CA ARG A 275 -0.77 11.89 -14.09
C ARG A 275 0.64 11.90 -13.48
N TRP A 276 0.76 11.84 -12.17
CA TRP A 276 2.04 11.83 -11.45
C TRP A 276 2.90 10.61 -11.82
N LEU A 277 2.31 9.41 -11.94
CA LEU A 277 3.01 8.21 -12.42
C LEU A 277 3.57 8.42 -13.83
N ARG A 278 2.78 8.98 -14.74
CA ARG A 278 3.20 9.29 -16.10
C ARG A 278 4.34 10.32 -16.12
N GLU A 279 4.28 11.37 -15.31
CA GLU A 279 5.33 12.38 -15.15
C GLU A 279 6.63 11.79 -14.59
N GLN A 280 6.53 10.75 -13.77
CA GLN A 280 7.67 9.96 -13.27
C GLN A 280 8.20 8.94 -14.30
N GLY A 281 7.52 8.76 -15.43
CA GLY A 281 7.88 7.77 -16.44
C GLY A 281 7.57 6.32 -16.05
N VAL A 282 6.65 6.09 -15.12
CA VAL A 282 6.26 4.74 -14.68
C VAL A 282 5.32 4.12 -15.70
N ASN A 283 5.75 3.02 -16.34
CA ASN A 283 4.95 2.23 -17.26
C ASN A 283 4.68 0.81 -16.76
N TYR A 284 5.60 0.23 -15.96
CA TYR A 284 5.40 -1.11 -15.43
C TYR A 284 4.12 -1.21 -14.57
N GLY A 285 3.27 -2.18 -14.90
CA GLY A 285 1.96 -2.35 -14.25
C GLY A 285 0.86 -1.41 -14.74
N THR A 286 1.12 -0.65 -15.82
CA THR A 286 0.14 0.20 -16.50
C THR A 286 -0.29 -0.39 -17.85
N THR A 287 -1.32 0.18 -18.48
CA THR A 287 -1.75 -0.20 -19.85
C THR A 287 -0.83 0.37 -20.94
N GLN A 288 0.09 1.26 -20.61
CA GLN A 288 1.06 1.78 -21.56
C GLN A 288 2.14 0.72 -21.79
N ASP A 289 2.17 0.15 -22.98
CA ASP A 289 3.26 -0.71 -23.42
C ASP A 289 4.54 0.15 -23.55
N GLY A 290 5.58 -0.22 -22.78
CA GLY A 290 6.89 0.37 -22.84
C GLY A 290 7.62 0.01 -24.15
#